data_526b607fa1fbc54d36ff210de38f68cb
#
_entry.id   526b607fa1fbc54d36ff210de38f68cb
#
_cell.length_a   1.000
_cell.length_b   1.000
_cell.length_c   1.000
_cell.angle_alpha   90.00
_cell.angle_beta   90.00
_cell.angle_gamma   90.00
#
_symmetry.space_group_name_H-M   'P 1'
#
loop_
_entity.id
_entity.type
_entity.pdbx_description
1 polymer ?
#
loop_
_entity_poly.entity_id
_entity_poly.type
_entity_poly.pdbx_seq_one_letter_code
_entity_poly.pdbx_strand_id
1 'polypeptide(L)'
;MTTTRRSALIGLGGALALSGCSRGSSPGGAHSRDVVAAGSPAALLVWAVARERLAGWPRRPAPAALSALPALAADLPELGGLTGNNRQANLEAIAALKPRLIIDYGNTDPEYQALAERLKARLGADWRLIDGSLTRIPEAIREAGALLEAGRNADPLADQAAEVLERWRRAPSGPGFYYARGADGLETGFRGALATEVLEGAGWTNVAEGSRDIGRVTREQVAAWDPEVLVTLDSGFAEAVRRDPAWRWRGNGERRRLLLLPDRPFGWVDRPPSVNRLLGCAWLADPKGSTMIVGALSRRLYGMAPVEVAQPRWVW
;
A
#
# COMPACT_ATOMS: atom_id res chain seq x y z
N MET A 1 -0.08 84.97 -47.77
CA MET A 1 -1.45 84.75 -48.27
C MET A 1 -2.02 83.62 -47.39
N THR A 2 -2.72 84.00 -46.33
CA THR A 2 -4.19 83.94 -46.21
C THR A 2 -4.70 82.50 -46.36
N THR A 3 -5.39 81.86 -45.42
CA THR A 3 -6.38 82.24 -44.41
C THR A 3 -6.76 80.96 -43.71
N THR A 4 -6.79 80.95 -42.36
CA THR A 4 -7.94 80.99 -41.44
C THR A 4 -9.09 79.99 -41.67
N ARG A 5 -9.44 79.19 -40.75
CA ARG A 5 -10.58 79.19 -39.77
C ARG A 5 -10.94 77.75 -39.34
N ARG A 6 -10.89 77.53 -38.08
CA ARG A 6 -11.99 77.53 -37.04
C ARG A 6 -12.92 76.33 -37.10
N SER A 7 -12.83 75.61 -36.04
CA SER A 7 -13.89 75.30 -35.07
C SER A 7 -14.88 74.19 -35.37
N ALA A 8 -14.95 73.17 -34.60
CA ALA A 8 -16.03 72.95 -33.64
C ALA A 8 -15.83 71.71 -32.81
N LEU A 9 -15.94 71.92 -31.53
CA LEU A 9 -16.21 70.90 -30.54
C LEU A 9 -17.56 70.23 -30.80
N ILE A 10 -17.69 68.94 -30.58
CA ILE A 10 -18.81 68.32 -29.86
C ILE A 10 -18.29 67.02 -29.28
N GLY A 11 -18.33 66.92 -27.90
CA GLY A 11 -18.12 65.73 -27.17
C GLY A 11 -19.36 64.83 -27.16
N LEU A 12 -19.18 63.65 -26.83
CA LEU A 12 -20.07 62.74 -26.04
C LEU A 12 -19.37 61.39 -26.02
N GLY A 13 -19.03 60.96 -24.87
CA GLY A 13 -19.85 60.05 -24.11
C GLY A 13 -19.11 58.74 -24.00
N GLY A 14 -18.37 58.61 -22.94
CA GLY A 14 -17.66 57.38 -22.56
C GLY A 14 -18.60 56.20 -22.37
N ALA A 15 -18.18 55.07 -22.85
CA ALA A 15 -18.63 53.78 -22.36
C ALA A 15 -17.38 52.98 -21.99
N LEU A 16 -17.01 53.08 -20.73
CA LEU A 16 -16.09 52.14 -20.12
C LEU A 16 -16.76 50.76 -20.09
N ALA A 17 -16.45 49.91 -21.07
CA ALA A 17 -16.73 48.51 -21.01
C ALA A 17 -15.73 47.88 -20.02
N LEU A 18 -16.17 47.71 -18.79
CA LEU A 18 -15.53 46.81 -17.82
C LEU A 18 -15.65 45.39 -18.37
N SER A 19 -14.64 44.97 -19.11
CA SER A 19 -14.41 43.56 -19.42
C SER A 19 -14.12 42.85 -18.12
N GLY A 20 -15.16 42.31 -17.51
CA GLY A 20 -15.05 41.41 -16.42
C GLY A 20 -14.23 40.19 -16.86
N CYS A 21 -12.98 40.13 -16.43
CA CYS A 21 -12.24 38.88 -16.48
C CYS A 21 -13.01 37.88 -15.64
N SER A 22 -13.88 37.08 -16.27
CA SER A 22 -14.34 35.85 -15.70
C SER A 22 -13.10 35.01 -15.46
N ARG A 23 -12.65 34.95 -14.21
CA ARG A 23 -11.75 33.92 -13.79
C ARG A 23 -12.42 32.59 -14.07
N GLY A 24 -12.05 31.99 -15.21
CA GLY A 24 -12.37 30.61 -15.49
C GLY A 24 -11.91 29.77 -14.29
N SER A 25 -12.86 29.23 -13.57
CA SER A 25 -12.62 28.22 -12.58
C SER A 25 -11.92 27.07 -13.29
N SER A 26 -10.63 26.96 -13.11
CA SER A 26 -9.89 25.76 -13.47
C SER A 26 -10.58 24.58 -12.76
N PRO A 27 -10.99 23.52 -13.45
CA PRO A 27 -11.48 22.31 -12.83
C PRO A 27 -10.28 21.49 -12.34
N GLY A 28 -9.72 21.95 -11.26
CA GLY A 28 -8.59 21.36 -10.55
C GLY A 28 -8.53 22.00 -9.19
N GLY A 29 -9.60 21.81 -8.40
CA GLY A 29 -9.58 22.15 -6.99
C GLY A 29 -8.39 21.42 -6.39
N ALA A 30 -7.43 22.16 -5.81
CA ALA A 30 -6.38 21.60 -5.01
C ALA A 30 -7.08 20.77 -3.92
N HIS A 31 -7.10 19.45 -4.09
CA HIS A 31 -7.63 18.57 -3.06
C HIS A 31 -6.82 18.82 -1.80
N SER A 32 -7.48 19.26 -0.74
CA SER A 32 -6.83 19.44 0.54
C SER A 32 -6.32 18.06 1.01
N ARG A 33 -5.14 18.01 1.58
CA ARG A 33 -4.60 16.80 2.23
C ARG A 33 -5.35 16.56 3.55
N ASP A 34 -6.58 16.14 3.45
CA ASP A 34 -7.58 16.08 4.52
C ASP A 34 -7.88 14.65 5.02
N VAL A 35 -7.12 13.67 4.52
CA VAL A 35 -7.27 12.26 4.88
C VAL A 35 -6.06 11.78 5.64
N VAL A 36 -6.27 11.29 6.86
CA VAL A 36 -5.25 10.63 7.68
C VAL A 36 -5.44 9.13 7.59
N ALA A 37 -4.36 8.41 7.34
CA ALA A 37 -4.33 6.96 7.41
C ALA A 37 -3.97 6.52 8.84
N ALA A 38 -4.76 5.64 9.43
CA ALA A 38 -4.53 5.18 10.81
C ALA A 38 -3.28 4.30 10.93
N GLY A 39 -2.94 3.57 9.87
CA GLY A 39 -1.77 2.71 9.81
C GLY A 39 -1.18 2.63 8.40
N SER A 40 -0.01 2.02 8.26
CA SER A 40 0.67 1.88 6.96
C SER A 40 -0.16 1.12 5.92
N PRO A 41 -0.96 0.09 6.26
CA PRO A 41 -1.85 -0.54 5.29
C PRO A 41 -2.88 0.43 4.72
N ALA A 42 -3.52 1.25 5.56
CA ALA A 42 -4.47 2.28 5.14
C ALA A 42 -3.82 3.35 4.27
N ALA A 43 -2.57 3.74 4.59
CA ALA A 43 -1.84 4.72 3.78
C ALA A 43 -1.62 4.23 2.35
N LEU A 44 -1.33 2.94 2.15
CA LEU A 44 -1.19 2.38 0.80
C LEU A 44 -2.52 2.30 0.05
N LEU A 45 -3.62 2.01 0.72
CA LEU A 45 -4.95 2.04 0.11
C LEU A 45 -5.31 3.46 -0.35
N VAL A 46 -5.16 4.46 0.53
CA VAL A 46 -5.41 5.87 0.18
C VAL A 46 -4.46 6.34 -0.93
N TRP A 47 -3.18 5.97 -0.86
CA TRP A 47 -2.19 6.29 -1.89
C TRP A 47 -2.57 5.75 -3.27
N ALA A 48 -3.04 4.51 -3.34
CA ALA A 48 -3.43 3.90 -4.60
C ALA A 48 -4.68 4.54 -5.22
N VAL A 49 -5.62 5.02 -4.38
CA VAL A 49 -6.92 5.53 -4.82
C VAL A 49 -6.91 7.05 -5.01
N ALA A 50 -6.34 7.79 -4.04
CA ALA A 50 -6.41 9.26 -4.00
C ALA A 50 -5.19 9.83 -3.25
N ARG A 51 -3.99 9.64 -3.81
CA ARG A 51 -2.71 9.99 -3.16
C ARG A 51 -2.59 11.47 -2.79
N GLU A 52 -3.24 12.35 -3.54
CA GLU A 52 -3.27 13.79 -3.32
C GLU A 52 -4.05 14.18 -2.04
N ARG A 53 -4.92 13.29 -1.54
CA ARG A 53 -5.72 13.49 -0.33
C ARG A 53 -4.98 13.08 0.94
N LEU A 54 -3.91 12.26 0.84
CA LEU A 54 -3.17 11.75 2.00
C LEU A 54 -2.42 12.88 2.71
N ALA A 55 -2.74 13.09 3.99
CA ALA A 55 -2.15 14.18 4.82
C ALA A 55 -0.70 13.88 5.21
N GLY A 56 -0.33 12.63 5.35
CA GLY A 56 1.01 12.19 5.71
C GLY A 56 1.10 10.67 5.86
N TRP A 57 2.32 10.19 6.01
CA TRP A 57 2.59 8.78 6.24
C TRP A 57 2.46 8.43 7.73
N PRO A 58 1.78 7.35 8.11
CA PRO A 58 1.86 6.84 9.49
C PRO A 58 3.29 6.44 9.89
N ARG A 59 4.03 5.90 8.92
CA ARG A 59 5.47 5.65 8.97
C ARG A 59 6.05 6.00 7.61
N ARG A 60 7.02 6.89 7.59
CA ARG A 60 7.66 7.32 6.35
C ARG A 60 8.31 6.11 5.65
N PRO A 61 8.02 5.87 4.37
CA PRO A 61 8.71 4.84 3.61
C PRO A 61 10.22 5.07 3.58
N ALA A 62 10.99 3.98 3.48
CA ALA A 62 12.44 4.06 3.36
C ALA A 62 12.85 4.87 2.11
N PRO A 63 14.04 5.52 2.11
CA PRO A 63 14.49 6.32 0.98
C PRO A 63 14.44 5.58 -0.37
N ALA A 64 14.81 4.30 -0.38
CA ALA A 64 14.75 3.46 -1.57
C ALA A 64 13.31 3.17 -2.06
N ALA A 65 12.31 3.18 -1.19
CA ALA A 65 10.91 3.10 -1.56
C ALA A 65 10.41 4.45 -2.09
N LEU A 66 10.77 5.55 -1.41
CA LEU A 66 10.38 6.90 -1.84
C LEU A 66 10.91 7.25 -3.24
N SER A 67 12.14 6.82 -3.59
CA SER A 67 12.71 7.06 -4.93
C SER A 67 11.94 6.34 -6.05
N ALA A 68 11.15 5.32 -5.72
CA ALA A 68 10.30 4.59 -6.66
C ALA A 68 8.85 5.13 -6.72
N LEU A 69 8.54 6.18 -5.97
CA LEU A 69 7.22 6.80 -5.92
C LEU A 69 7.28 8.22 -6.54
N PRO A 70 6.13 8.80 -6.94
CA PRO A 70 6.05 10.20 -7.32
C PRO A 70 6.63 11.14 -6.25
N ALA A 71 7.20 12.28 -6.66
CA ALA A 71 7.83 13.24 -5.76
C ALA A 71 6.95 13.63 -4.56
N LEU A 72 5.62 13.71 -4.77
CA LEU A 72 4.63 13.93 -3.71
C LEU A 72 4.85 13.03 -2.48
N ALA A 73 5.31 11.80 -2.65
CA ALA A 73 5.53 10.86 -1.55
C ALA A 73 6.63 11.35 -0.57
N ALA A 74 7.65 12.02 -1.10
CA ALA A 74 8.75 12.55 -0.31
C ALA A 74 8.37 13.81 0.47
N ASP A 75 7.35 14.56 -0.01
CA ASP A 75 6.87 15.81 0.62
C ASP A 75 5.89 15.55 1.78
N LEU A 76 5.39 14.31 1.90
CA LEU A 76 4.45 13.97 2.97
C LEU A 76 5.17 13.83 4.33
N PRO A 77 4.67 14.47 5.39
CA PRO A 77 5.22 14.30 6.74
C PRO A 77 4.98 12.90 7.29
N GLU A 78 5.74 12.51 8.29
CA GLU A 78 5.42 11.36 9.14
C GLU A 78 4.52 11.80 10.29
N LEU A 79 3.36 11.15 10.45
CA LEU A 79 2.34 11.51 11.46
C LEU A 79 2.31 10.53 12.64
N GLY A 80 2.97 9.38 12.51
CA GLY A 80 2.84 8.26 13.45
C GLY A 80 1.60 7.42 13.19
N GLY A 81 1.62 6.16 13.62
CA GLY A 81 0.49 5.23 13.50
C GLY A 81 -0.51 5.39 14.64
N LEU A 82 -1.80 5.41 14.32
CA LEU A 82 -2.91 5.40 15.29
C LEU A 82 -3.28 3.96 15.68
N THR A 83 -3.09 3.02 14.77
CA THR A 83 -3.39 1.59 14.92
C THR A 83 -2.18 0.71 14.59
N GLY A 84 -2.29 -0.59 14.87
CA GLY A 84 -1.21 -1.55 14.63
C GLY A 84 -0.13 -1.55 15.73
N ASN A 85 1.00 -2.20 15.47
CA ASN A 85 2.07 -2.41 16.45
C ASN A 85 2.93 -1.18 16.71
N ASN A 86 2.81 -0.13 15.91
CA ASN A 86 3.62 1.09 16.02
C ASN A 86 2.73 2.31 16.30
N ARG A 87 2.07 2.31 17.46
CA ARG A 87 1.20 3.41 17.91
C ARG A 87 2.02 4.56 18.47
N GLN A 88 2.63 5.35 17.59
CA GLN A 88 3.45 6.50 17.97
C GLN A 88 2.87 7.82 17.45
N ALA A 89 1.56 7.85 17.15
CA ALA A 89 0.91 9.04 16.64
C ALA A 89 0.91 10.17 17.66
N ASN A 90 1.28 11.35 17.21
CA ASN A 90 1.03 12.59 17.95
C ASN A 90 -0.43 13.02 17.67
N LEU A 91 -1.33 12.68 18.60
CA LEU A 91 -2.76 12.96 18.45
C LEU A 91 -3.05 14.47 18.37
N GLU A 92 -2.27 15.31 19.04
CA GLU A 92 -2.44 16.76 18.99
C GLU A 92 -2.06 17.31 17.60
N ALA A 93 -0.94 16.82 17.05
CA ALA A 93 -0.52 17.19 15.71
C ALA A 93 -1.55 16.75 14.65
N ILE A 94 -2.12 15.54 14.79
CA ILE A 94 -3.17 15.06 13.89
C ILE A 94 -4.44 15.88 14.04
N ALA A 95 -4.87 16.20 15.27
CA ALA A 95 -6.04 17.05 15.51
C ALA A 95 -5.87 18.46 14.93
N ALA A 96 -4.64 19.02 15.01
CA ALA A 96 -4.32 20.32 14.43
C ALA A 96 -4.45 20.37 12.90
N LEU A 97 -4.29 19.22 12.21
CA LEU A 97 -4.53 19.10 10.76
C LEU A 97 -6.02 19.19 10.42
N LYS A 98 -6.92 19.02 11.40
CA LYS A 98 -8.38 18.98 11.21
C LYS A 98 -8.79 18.04 10.07
N PRO A 99 -8.38 16.77 10.11
CA PRO A 99 -8.69 15.85 9.03
C PRO A 99 -10.21 15.69 8.88
N ARG A 100 -10.68 15.67 7.66
CA ARG A 100 -12.09 15.36 7.36
C ARG A 100 -12.39 13.88 7.64
N LEU A 101 -11.42 13.02 7.35
CA LEU A 101 -11.60 11.58 7.39
C LEU A 101 -10.33 10.88 7.87
N ILE A 102 -10.49 9.91 8.73
CA ILE A 102 -9.47 8.93 9.08
C ILE A 102 -9.87 7.59 8.50
N ILE A 103 -8.99 6.99 7.71
CA ILE A 103 -9.18 5.64 7.16
C ILE A 103 -8.28 4.68 7.92
N ASP A 104 -8.86 3.62 8.45
CA ASP A 104 -8.16 2.43 8.89
C ASP A 104 -8.45 1.27 7.94
N TYR A 105 -7.47 0.39 7.74
CA TYR A 105 -7.57 -0.74 6.81
C TYR A 105 -6.84 -1.93 7.38
N GLY A 106 -7.58 -2.99 7.65
CA GLY A 106 -7.02 -4.20 8.25
C GLY A 106 -8.06 -5.03 8.97
N ASN A 107 -7.78 -5.39 10.20
CA ASN A 107 -8.68 -6.20 11.02
C ASN A 107 -9.88 -5.37 11.48
N THR A 108 -11.08 -5.95 11.36
CA THR A 108 -12.37 -5.34 11.74
C THR A 108 -12.97 -5.93 13.00
N ASP A 109 -12.19 -6.64 13.80
CA ASP A 109 -12.64 -7.24 15.05
C ASP A 109 -13.16 -6.19 16.05
N PRO A 110 -14.03 -6.58 17.03
CA PRO A 110 -14.64 -5.66 17.99
C PRO A 110 -13.63 -4.76 18.74
N GLU A 111 -12.42 -5.25 18.99
CA GLU A 111 -11.37 -4.46 19.65
C GLU A 111 -10.89 -3.30 18.79
N TYR A 112 -10.72 -3.50 17.48
CA TYR A 112 -10.37 -2.45 16.53
C TYR A 112 -11.52 -1.44 16.36
N GLN A 113 -12.76 -1.93 16.32
CA GLN A 113 -13.95 -1.05 16.28
C GLN A 113 -14.02 -0.17 17.52
N ALA A 114 -13.83 -0.74 18.73
CA ALA A 114 -13.83 0.01 19.98
C ALA A 114 -12.68 1.03 20.06
N LEU A 115 -11.51 0.70 19.50
CA LEU A 115 -10.39 1.65 19.38
C LEU A 115 -10.74 2.80 18.44
N ALA A 116 -11.33 2.51 17.28
CA ALA A 116 -11.77 3.50 16.31
C ALA A 116 -12.76 4.50 16.92
N GLU A 117 -13.78 4.04 17.64
CA GLU A 117 -14.75 4.92 18.30
C GLU A 117 -14.10 5.83 19.35
N ARG A 118 -13.16 5.32 20.16
CA ARG A 118 -12.44 6.15 21.15
C ARG A 118 -11.59 7.23 20.48
N LEU A 119 -10.90 6.90 19.38
CA LEU A 119 -10.05 7.84 18.66
C LEU A 119 -10.86 8.86 17.87
N LYS A 120 -11.98 8.45 17.27
CA LYS A 120 -12.95 9.32 16.62
C LYS A 120 -13.45 10.41 17.57
N ALA A 121 -13.89 10.05 18.77
CA ALA A 121 -14.35 10.99 19.77
C ALA A 121 -13.24 11.99 20.19
N ARG A 122 -12.00 11.56 20.25
CA ARG A 122 -10.86 12.38 20.65
C ARG A 122 -10.37 13.31 19.55
N LEU A 123 -10.40 12.88 18.30
CA LEU A 123 -9.87 13.63 17.15
C LEU A 123 -10.93 14.51 16.48
N GLY A 124 -12.21 14.27 16.73
CA GLY A 124 -13.31 15.02 16.12
C GLY A 124 -13.41 14.85 14.61
N ALA A 125 -12.84 13.77 14.05
CA ALA A 125 -12.84 13.44 12.64
C ALA A 125 -13.70 12.21 12.37
N ASP A 126 -14.28 12.10 11.16
CA ASP A 126 -14.95 10.86 10.77
C ASP A 126 -13.92 9.72 10.67
N TRP A 127 -14.32 8.51 11.06
CA TRP A 127 -13.44 7.34 11.05
C TRP A 127 -14.11 6.20 10.28
N ARG A 128 -13.38 5.61 9.34
CA ARG A 128 -13.81 4.46 8.57
C ARG A 128 -12.81 3.33 8.73
N LEU A 129 -13.31 2.21 9.19
CA LEU A 129 -12.57 0.96 9.29
C LEU A 129 -12.98 0.08 8.11
N ILE A 130 -12.05 -0.16 7.19
CA ILE A 130 -12.26 -0.94 5.98
C ILE A 130 -11.63 -2.32 6.18
N ASP A 131 -12.36 -3.37 5.79
CA ASP A 131 -11.87 -4.76 5.86
C ASP A 131 -10.65 -4.97 4.96
N GLY A 132 -9.54 -5.35 5.59
CA GLY A 132 -8.25 -5.58 4.96
C GLY A 132 -7.98 -7.01 4.51
N SER A 133 -8.95 -7.92 4.58
CA SER A 133 -8.82 -9.29 4.09
C SER A 133 -8.42 -9.31 2.62
N LEU A 134 -7.54 -10.22 2.22
CA LEU A 134 -7.00 -10.27 0.85
C LEU A 134 -8.10 -10.37 -0.21
N THR A 135 -9.10 -11.21 0.03
CA THR A 135 -10.20 -11.43 -0.92
C THR A 135 -11.16 -10.26 -1.01
N ARG A 136 -11.10 -9.32 -0.07
CA ARG A 136 -11.94 -8.11 -0.02
C ARG A 136 -11.25 -6.87 -0.60
N ILE A 137 -10.04 -7.02 -1.14
CA ILE A 137 -9.30 -5.88 -1.73
C ILE A 137 -10.11 -5.13 -2.80
N PRO A 138 -10.82 -5.79 -3.75
CA PRO A 138 -11.61 -5.07 -4.75
C PRO A 138 -12.70 -4.20 -4.14
N GLU A 139 -13.42 -4.72 -3.16
CA GLU A 139 -14.48 -3.99 -2.44
C GLU A 139 -13.90 -2.86 -1.60
N ALA A 140 -12.78 -3.10 -0.91
CA ALA A 140 -12.07 -2.08 -0.13
C ALA A 140 -11.60 -0.91 -1.00
N ILE A 141 -11.11 -1.19 -2.21
CA ILE A 141 -10.72 -0.16 -3.18
C ILE A 141 -11.95 0.67 -3.59
N ARG A 142 -13.09 0.03 -3.90
CA ARG A 142 -14.33 0.75 -4.26
C ARG A 142 -14.87 1.57 -3.10
N GLU A 143 -14.87 1.01 -1.88
CA GLU A 143 -15.28 1.72 -0.68
C GLU A 143 -14.43 2.95 -0.42
N ALA A 144 -13.09 2.81 -0.46
CA ALA A 144 -12.18 3.94 -0.38
C ALA A 144 -12.41 4.94 -1.51
N GLY A 145 -12.67 4.47 -2.73
CA GLY A 145 -13.01 5.31 -3.89
C GLY A 145 -14.27 6.15 -3.68
N ALA A 146 -15.30 5.58 -3.11
CA ALA A 146 -16.54 6.29 -2.77
C ALA A 146 -16.32 7.33 -1.65
N LEU A 147 -15.63 6.95 -0.56
CA LEU A 147 -15.31 7.84 0.57
C LEU A 147 -14.44 9.04 0.15
N LEU A 148 -13.56 8.82 -0.83
CA LEU A 148 -12.59 9.81 -1.31
C LEU A 148 -13.04 10.51 -2.60
N GLU A 149 -14.25 10.24 -3.10
CA GLU A 149 -14.78 10.77 -4.37
C GLU A 149 -13.82 10.51 -5.56
N ALA A 150 -13.13 9.38 -5.51
CA ALA A 150 -12.07 8.99 -6.44
C ALA A 150 -12.43 7.76 -7.30
N GLY A 151 -13.72 7.51 -7.55
CA GLY A 151 -14.21 6.35 -8.31
C GLY A 151 -13.53 6.18 -9.66
N ARG A 152 -13.19 7.26 -10.33
CA ARG A 152 -12.47 7.22 -11.62
C ARG A 152 -11.12 6.49 -11.54
N ASN A 153 -10.43 6.57 -10.42
CA ASN A 153 -9.18 5.84 -10.16
C ASN A 153 -9.46 4.47 -9.53
N ALA A 154 -10.43 4.41 -8.62
CA ALA A 154 -10.73 3.23 -7.82
C ALA A 154 -11.35 2.10 -8.66
N ASP A 155 -12.36 2.40 -9.48
CA ASP A 155 -13.11 1.36 -10.19
C ASP A 155 -12.23 0.51 -11.12
N PRO A 156 -11.37 1.10 -11.99
CA PRO A 156 -10.50 0.30 -12.84
C PRO A 156 -9.43 -0.48 -12.07
N LEU A 157 -9.01 0.02 -10.89
CA LEU A 157 -8.08 -0.70 -10.02
C LEU A 157 -8.77 -1.87 -9.33
N ALA A 158 -10.02 -1.68 -8.88
CA ALA A 158 -10.82 -2.72 -8.26
C ALA A 158 -11.17 -3.85 -9.24
N ASP A 159 -11.50 -3.51 -10.49
CA ASP A 159 -11.75 -4.49 -11.54
C ASP A 159 -10.50 -5.33 -11.84
N GLN A 160 -9.35 -4.67 -11.97
CA GLN A 160 -8.08 -5.36 -12.15
C GLN A 160 -7.71 -6.22 -10.92
N ALA A 161 -7.99 -5.76 -9.70
CA ALA A 161 -7.80 -6.54 -8.48
C ALA A 161 -8.67 -7.81 -8.47
N ALA A 162 -9.93 -7.69 -8.86
CA ALA A 162 -10.85 -8.84 -8.97
C ALA A 162 -10.33 -9.89 -9.97
N GLU A 163 -9.87 -9.46 -11.15
CA GLU A 163 -9.29 -10.36 -12.16
C GLU A 163 -8.04 -11.09 -11.63
N VAL A 164 -7.17 -10.36 -10.92
CA VAL A 164 -5.95 -10.94 -10.34
C VAL A 164 -6.29 -11.98 -9.28
N LEU A 165 -7.23 -11.67 -8.37
CA LEU A 165 -7.66 -12.59 -7.33
C LEU A 165 -8.35 -13.84 -7.90
N GLU A 166 -9.11 -13.70 -8.97
CA GLU A 166 -9.74 -14.83 -9.64
C GLU A 166 -8.70 -15.79 -10.27
N ARG A 167 -7.64 -15.26 -10.87
CA ARG A 167 -6.53 -16.06 -11.38
C ARG A 167 -5.72 -16.70 -10.26
N TRP A 168 -5.47 -15.93 -9.19
CA TRP A 168 -4.74 -16.39 -8.03
C TRP A 168 -5.42 -17.56 -7.31
N ARG A 169 -6.74 -17.55 -7.19
CA ARG A 169 -7.49 -18.68 -6.62
C ARG A 169 -7.33 -19.99 -7.40
N ARG A 170 -6.94 -19.90 -8.67
CA ARG A 170 -6.66 -21.04 -9.55
C ARG A 170 -5.18 -21.35 -9.67
N ALA A 171 -4.33 -20.68 -8.90
CA ALA A 171 -2.90 -20.97 -8.89
C ALA A 171 -2.65 -22.45 -8.51
N PRO A 172 -1.62 -23.07 -9.09
CA PRO A 172 -1.23 -24.42 -8.67
C PRO A 172 -0.86 -24.43 -7.20
N SER A 173 -1.26 -25.47 -6.48
CA SER A 173 -0.84 -25.69 -5.10
C SER A 173 0.68 -25.70 -4.99
N GLY A 174 1.17 -25.12 -3.91
CA GLY A 174 2.61 -24.99 -3.65
C GLY A 174 3.09 -25.85 -2.50
N PRO A 175 4.39 -25.76 -2.21
CA PRO A 175 5.06 -26.56 -1.18
C PRO A 175 4.73 -26.09 0.23
N GLY A 176 5.21 -26.85 1.22
CA GLY A 176 5.32 -26.43 2.61
C GLY A 176 6.33 -25.29 2.74
N PHE A 177 5.92 -24.15 3.28
CA PHE A 177 6.79 -22.98 3.41
C PHE A 177 6.89 -22.46 4.85
N TYR A 178 8.02 -21.83 5.12
CA TYR A 178 8.24 -20.99 6.28
C TYR A 178 8.52 -19.56 5.83
N TYR A 179 7.77 -18.59 6.35
CA TYR A 179 7.97 -17.17 6.04
C TYR A 179 8.97 -16.55 7.00
N ALA A 180 10.22 -16.44 6.57
CA ALA A 180 11.30 -15.88 7.35
C ALA A 180 11.32 -14.35 7.26
N ARG A 181 11.14 -13.68 8.41
CA ARG A 181 11.17 -12.22 8.56
C ARG A 181 12.32 -11.82 9.48
N GLY A 182 12.80 -10.59 9.28
CA GLY A 182 13.95 -10.06 10.01
C GLY A 182 15.28 -10.58 9.51
N ALA A 183 16.36 -9.96 9.98
CA ALA A 183 17.71 -10.28 9.53
C ALA A 183 18.18 -11.70 9.95
N ASP A 184 17.63 -12.23 11.05
CA ASP A 184 17.88 -13.57 11.54
C ASP A 184 16.90 -14.63 11.02
N GLY A 185 15.80 -14.18 10.36
CA GLY A 185 14.75 -15.04 9.83
C GLY A 185 13.88 -15.71 10.89
N LEU A 186 13.97 -15.30 12.15
CA LEU A 186 13.27 -15.93 13.29
C LEU A 186 11.99 -15.22 13.71
N GLU A 187 11.55 -14.22 12.97
CA GLU A 187 10.19 -13.69 13.03
C GLU A 187 9.39 -14.28 11.88
N THR A 188 8.14 -14.67 12.12
CA THR A 188 7.28 -15.29 11.11
C THR A 188 5.82 -14.92 11.31
N GLY A 189 5.05 -14.94 10.22
CA GLY A 189 3.59 -15.03 10.30
C GLY A 189 3.18 -16.49 10.46
N PHE A 190 2.46 -16.79 11.53
CA PHE A 190 1.90 -18.12 11.73
C PHE A 190 0.74 -18.37 10.76
N ARG A 191 0.32 -19.64 10.66
CA ARG A 191 -0.80 -20.05 9.80
C ARG A 191 -2.04 -19.20 10.04
N GLY A 192 -2.58 -18.61 8.99
CA GLY A 192 -3.75 -17.72 9.02
C GLY A 192 -3.44 -16.25 9.38
N ALA A 193 -2.15 -15.86 9.48
CA ALA A 193 -1.78 -14.46 9.62
C ALA A 193 -1.96 -13.69 8.30
N LEU A 194 -2.31 -12.40 8.37
CA LEU A 194 -2.41 -11.54 7.17
C LEU A 194 -1.13 -11.51 6.33
N ALA A 195 0.03 -11.66 6.97
CA ALA A 195 1.34 -11.66 6.31
C ALA A 195 1.58 -12.88 5.42
N THR A 196 0.85 -13.98 5.62
CA THR A 196 1.01 -15.25 4.89
C THR A 196 -0.18 -15.59 4.00
N GLU A 197 -1.25 -14.81 4.08
CA GLU A 197 -2.52 -15.02 3.39
C GLU A 197 -2.35 -15.19 1.85
N VAL A 198 -1.40 -14.45 1.26
CA VAL A 198 -1.13 -14.52 -0.19
C VAL A 198 -0.61 -15.90 -0.61
N LEU A 199 0.25 -16.50 0.19
CA LEU A 199 0.83 -17.83 -0.09
C LEU A 199 -0.16 -18.93 0.26
N GLU A 200 -0.79 -18.84 1.42
CA GLU A 200 -1.76 -19.85 1.89
C GLU A 200 -2.98 -19.94 0.97
N GLY A 201 -3.52 -18.82 0.54
CA GLY A 201 -4.67 -18.80 -0.35
C GLY A 201 -4.34 -19.25 -1.78
N ALA A 202 -3.06 -19.26 -2.19
CA ALA A 202 -2.58 -19.91 -3.40
C ALA A 202 -2.34 -21.42 -3.21
N GLY A 203 -2.76 -22.00 -2.07
CA GLY A 203 -2.62 -23.43 -1.80
C GLY A 203 -1.22 -23.85 -1.33
N TRP A 204 -0.38 -22.91 -0.86
CA TRP A 204 0.86 -23.24 -0.18
C TRP A 204 0.58 -23.54 1.30
N THR A 205 1.31 -24.48 1.88
CA THR A 205 1.11 -24.88 3.27
C THR A 205 2.08 -24.14 4.18
N ASN A 206 1.58 -23.22 5.02
CA ASN A 206 2.40 -22.60 6.05
C ASN A 206 2.68 -23.65 7.15
N VAL A 207 3.95 -23.99 7.36
CA VAL A 207 4.34 -24.99 8.37
C VAL A 207 4.47 -24.39 9.77
N ALA A 208 4.52 -23.05 9.89
CA ALA A 208 4.62 -22.39 11.18
C ALA A 208 3.26 -22.40 11.89
N GLU A 209 3.14 -23.22 12.93
CA GLU A 209 1.95 -23.32 13.77
C GLU A 209 2.09 -22.42 14.99
N GLY A 210 1.02 -21.67 15.32
CA GLY A 210 1.01 -20.75 16.46
C GLY A 210 -0.24 -19.88 16.49
N SER A 211 -0.13 -18.70 17.10
CA SER A 211 -1.19 -17.68 17.05
C SER A 211 -1.38 -17.18 15.60
N ARG A 212 -2.59 -16.72 15.27
CA ARG A 212 -2.87 -16.15 13.92
C ARG A 212 -2.22 -14.77 13.69
N ASP A 213 -1.01 -14.58 14.19
CA ASP A 213 -0.31 -13.30 14.20
C ASP A 213 1.15 -13.48 13.77
N ILE A 214 1.92 -12.42 13.91
CA ILE A 214 3.37 -12.44 13.75
C ILE A 214 4.00 -12.72 15.11
N GLY A 215 4.96 -13.63 15.14
CA GLY A 215 5.70 -13.94 16.37
C GLY A 215 7.13 -14.40 16.10
N ARG A 216 7.88 -14.51 17.18
CA ARG A 216 9.24 -15.03 17.13
C ARG A 216 9.27 -16.52 17.46
N VAL A 217 10.17 -17.20 16.80
CA VAL A 217 10.39 -18.65 16.93
C VAL A 217 11.87 -18.94 17.11
N THR A 218 12.20 -20.17 17.46
CA THR A 218 13.58 -20.65 17.54
C THR A 218 13.98 -21.40 16.27
N ARG A 219 15.27 -21.59 16.06
CA ARG A 219 15.79 -22.40 14.95
C ARG A 219 15.34 -23.84 15.04
N GLU A 220 15.25 -24.37 16.26
CA GLU A 220 14.81 -25.74 16.55
C GLU A 220 13.34 -25.94 16.13
N GLN A 221 12.50 -24.96 16.39
CA GLN A 221 11.11 -24.99 15.91
C GLN A 221 11.03 -25.02 14.39
N VAL A 222 11.80 -24.16 13.70
CA VAL A 222 11.85 -24.17 12.24
C VAL A 222 12.39 -25.50 11.70
N ALA A 223 13.40 -26.06 12.36
CA ALA A 223 13.95 -27.36 11.99
C ALA A 223 12.92 -28.49 12.20
N ALA A 224 12.15 -28.45 13.28
CA ALA A 224 11.09 -29.43 13.56
C ALA A 224 9.94 -29.36 12.56
N TRP A 225 9.56 -28.16 12.07
CA TRP A 225 8.56 -28.00 11.02
C TRP A 225 9.04 -28.43 9.64
N ASP A 226 10.33 -28.51 9.43
CA ASP A 226 11.03 -28.96 8.21
C ASP A 226 10.46 -28.41 6.88
N PRO A 227 10.38 -27.07 6.70
CA PRO A 227 9.82 -26.46 5.49
C PRO A 227 10.61 -26.90 4.24
N GLU A 228 9.89 -27.07 3.14
CA GLU A 228 10.51 -27.29 1.82
C GLU A 228 11.07 -25.97 1.26
N VAL A 229 10.39 -24.86 1.55
CA VAL A 229 10.72 -23.55 1.03
C VAL A 229 10.82 -22.53 2.17
N LEU A 230 11.89 -21.79 2.18
CA LEU A 230 11.99 -20.54 2.93
C LEU A 230 11.51 -19.40 2.02
N VAL A 231 10.58 -18.58 2.49
CA VAL A 231 10.11 -17.39 1.78
C VAL A 231 10.54 -16.17 2.57
N THR A 232 11.10 -15.16 1.94
CA THR A 232 11.50 -13.93 2.62
C THR A 232 11.38 -12.71 1.71
N LEU A 233 11.20 -11.54 2.34
CA LEU A 233 11.37 -10.21 1.73
C LEU A 233 12.73 -9.59 2.11
N ASP A 234 13.51 -10.28 2.95
CA ASP A 234 14.73 -9.74 3.53
C ASP A 234 15.95 -10.24 2.74
N SER A 235 16.54 -9.34 1.96
CA SER A 235 17.73 -9.67 1.17
C SER A 235 18.95 -9.97 2.03
N GLY A 236 19.05 -9.35 3.23
CA GLY A 236 20.12 -9.63 4.19
C GLY A 236 20.01 -11.04 4.75
N PHE A 237 18.81 -11.48 5.12
CA PHE A 237 18.55 -12.86 5.51
C PHE A 237 18.84 -13.83 4.37
N ALA A 238 18.37 -13.54 3.15
CA ALA A 238 18.63 -14.39 2.00
C ALA A 238 20.13 -14.59 1.72
N GLU A 239 20.94 -13.57 1.96
CA GLU A 239 22.41 -13.70 1.83
C GLU A 239 23.04 -14.47 3.00
N ALA A 240 22.59 -14.23 4.24
CA ALA A 240 23.08 -14.92 5.42
C ALA A 240 22.83 -16.44 5.36
N VAL A 241 21.63 -16.84 4.95
CA VAL A 241 21.21 -18.24 4.81
C VAL A 241 22.08 -19.02 3.83
N ARG A 242 22.62 -18.39 2.79
CA ARG A 242 23.54 -19.05 1.84
C ARG A 242 24.77 -19.65 2.50
N ARG A 243 25.19 -19.09 3.63
CA ARG A 243 26.40 -19.49 4.37
C ARG A 243 26.11 -20.38 5.58
N ASP A 244 24.85 -20.53 5.97
CA ASP A 244 24.45 -21.26 7.15
C ASP A 244 23.85 -22.64 6.80
N PRO A 245 24.56 -23.76 7.07
CA PRO A 245 24.06 -25.11 6.76
C PRO A 245 22.72 -25.44 7.44
N ALA A 246 22.46 -24.92 8.65
CA ALA A 246 21.24 -25.21 9.40
C ALA A 246 19.97 -24.71 8.68
N TRP A 247 20.10 -23.66 7.90
CA TRP A 247 19.00 -23.16 7.06
C TRP A 247 18.89 -23.86 5.71
N ARG A 248 19.98 -24.45 5.21
CA ARG A 248 20.07 -24.99 3.85
C ARG A 248 19.52 -26.39 3.71
N TRP A 249 19.62 -27.21 4.74
CA TRP A 249 19.31 -28.64 4.67
C TRP A 249 18.07 -28.97 5.48
N ARG A 250 17.25 -29.88 4.92
CA ARG A 250 16.11 -30.49 5.59
C ARG A 250 16.55 -31.68 6.43
N GLY A 251 15.67 -32.14 7.33
CA GLY A 251 15.94 -33.31 8.16
C GLY A 251 16.17 -34.60 7.35
N ASN A 252 15.59 -34.69 6.15
CA ASN A 252 15.78 -35.81 5.22
C ASN A 252 17.04 -35.71 4.36
N GLY A 253 17.87 -34.69 4.53
CA GLY A 253 19.09 -34.47 3.73
C GLY A 253 18.86 -33.76 2.39
N GLU A 254 17.63 -33.41 2.05
CA GLU A 254 17.34 -32.59 0.87
C GLU A 254 17.69 -31.11 1.10
N ARG A 255 17.96 -30.41 0.04
CA ARG A 255 18.22 -28.98 0.10
C ARG A 255 16.90 -28.20 0.09
N ARG A 256 16.72 -27.31 1.10
CA ARG A 256 15.61 -26.36 1.08
C ARG A 256 15.76 -25.37 -0.07
N ARG A 257 14.67 -24.94 -0.64
CA ARG A 257 14.64 -23.85 -1.61
C ARG A 257 14.43 -22.53 -0.88
N LEU A 258 14.97 -21.44 -1.40
CA LEU A 258 14.78 -20.08 -0.88
C LEU A 258 14.16 -19.22 -1.97
N LEU A 259 12.98 -18.67 -1.67
CA LEU A 259 12.29 -17.69 -2.48
C LEU A 259 12.46 -16.29 -1.87
N LEU A 260 13.17 -15.41 -2.56
CA LEU A 260 13.25 -14.01 -2.21
C LEU A 260 12.21 -13.23 -3.01
N LEU A 261 11.24 -12.67 -2.31
CA LEU A 261 10.20 -11.80 -2.87
C LEU A 261 10.66 -10.33 -2.87
N PRO A 262 10.20 -9.52 -3.82
CA PRO A 262 10.46 -8.10 -3.83
C PRO A 262 9.88 -7.39 -2.60
N ASP A 263 10.65 -6.42 -2.07
CA ASP A 263 10.29 -5.58 -0.93
C ASP A 263 10.10 -4.09 -1.31
N ARG A 264 10.26 -3.72 -2.59
CA ARG A 264 10.24 -2.33 -3.07
C ARG A 264 9.22 -2.11 -4.19
N PRO A 265 8.57 -0.90 -4.16
CA PRO A 265 8.58 0.11 -3.11
C PRO A 265 7.97 -0.42 -1.81
N PHE A 266 7.12 -1.45 -1.86
CA PHE A 266 6.53 -2.16 -0.74
C PHE A 266 6.52 -3.66 -1.04
N GLY A 267 6.52 -4.47 0.03
CA GLY A 267 6.60 -5.92 -0.11
C GLY A 267 5.38 -6.52 -0.82
N TRP A 268 5.59 -7.58 -1.59
CA TRP A 268 4.54 -8.17 -2.42
C TRP A 268 3.53 -9.06 -1.67
N VAL A 269 3.85 -9.48 -0.47
CA VAL A 269 2.96 -10.31 0.36
C VAL A 269 2.67 -9.68 1.71
N ASP A 270 3.56 -8.77 2.16
CA ASP A 270 3.55 -8.14 3.48
C ASP A 270 4.35 -6.82 3.43
N ARG A 271 4.47 -6.09 4.56
CA ARG A 271 5.28 -4.86 4.76
C ARG A 271 4.87 -3.66 3.91
N PRO A 272 3.69 -3.12 4.17
CA PRO A 272 2.62 -3.61 5.02
C PRO A 272 1.65 -4.52 4.26
N PRO A 273 0.84 -5.35 4.94
CA PRO A 273 -0.19 -6.16 4.29
C PRO A 273 -1.36 -5.27 3.83
N SER A 274 -1.33 -4.82 2.57
CA SER A 274 -2.32 -3.93 1.96
C SER A 274 -2.59 -4.33 0.50
N VAL A 275 -3.04 -3.40 -0.31
CA VAL A 275 -3.33 -3.59 -1.75
C VAL A 275 -2.11 -4.04 -2.58
N ASN A 276 -0.89 -3.78 -2.09
CA ASN A 276 0.36 -4.28 -2.68
C ASN A 276 0.42 -5.82 -2.75
N ARG A 277 -0.34 -6.54 -1.92
CA ARG A 277 -0.45 -8.01 -1.96
C ARG A 277 -0.96 -8.55 -3.29
N LEU A 278 -1.67 -7.73 -4.07
CA LEU A 278 -2.07 -8.07 -5.45
C LEU A 278 -0.88 -8.40 -6.36
N LEU A 279 0.30 -7.84 -6.10
CA LEU A 279 1.52 -8.17 -6.87
C LEU A 279 1.96 -9.61 -6.62
N GLY A 280 1.95 -10.03 -5.35
CA GLY A 280 2.20 -11.42 -4.98
C GLY A 280 1.18 -12.39 -5.57
N CYS A 281 -0.11 -12.03 -5.52
CA CYS A 281 -1.19 -12.81 -6.13
C CYS A 281 -0.98 -12.95 -7.65
N ALA A 282 -0.67 -11.86 -8.35
CA ALA A 282 -0.45 -11.87 -9.79
C ALA A 282 0.74 -12.78 -10.17
N TRP A 283 1.82 -12.72 -9.39
CA TRP A 283 2.99 -13.57 -9.63
C TRP A 283 2.71 -15.06 -9.35
N LEU A 284 2.05 -15.38 -8.24
CA LEU A 284 1.70 -16.77 -7.90
C LEU A 284 0.74 -17.39 -8.91
N ALA A 285 -0.15 -16.59 -9.50
CA ALA A 285 -1.06 -17.05 -10.55
C ALA A 285 -0.33 -17.45 -11.84
N ASP A 286 0.73 -16.73 -12.20
CA ASP A 286 1.55 -17.01 -13.39
C ASP A 286 2.99 -16.50 -13.19
N PRO A 287 3.87 -17.28 -12.56
CA PRO A 287 5.23 -16.84 -12.27
C PRO A 287 6.08 -16.47 -13.51
N LYS A 288 5.74 -17.02 -14.68
CA LYS A 288 6.49 -16.78 -15.93
C LYS A 288 5.91 -15.64 -16.77
N GLY A 289 4.58 -15.50 -16.78
CA GLY A 289 3.86 -14.53 -17.62
C GLY A 289 3.39 -13.26 -16.88
N SER A 290 3.60 -13.14 -15.58
CA SER A 290 3.03 -12.07 -14.75
C SER A 290 3.62 -10.67 -14.99
N THR A 291 4.75 -10.53 -15.69
CA THR A 291 5.49 -9.24 -15.83
C THR A 291 4.59 -8.09 -16.30
N MET A 292 3.73 -8.31 -17.29
CA MET A 292 2.83 -7.27 -17.79
C MET A 292 1.77 -6.87 -16.77
N ILE A 293 1.15 -7.85 -16.09
CA ILE A 293 0.11 -7.62 -15.07
C ILE A 293 0.71 -6.91 -13.87
N VAL A 294 1.84 -7.38 -13.39
CA VAL A 294 2.59 -6.77 -12.28
C VAL A 294 2.99 -5.34 -12.63
N GLY A 295 3.46 -5.08 -13.84
CA GLY A 295 3.78 -3.75 -14.33
C GLY A 295 2.56 -2.83 -14.38
N ALA A 296 1.41 -3.31 -14.85
CA ALA A 296 0.15 -2.54 -14.88
C ALA A 296 -0.36 -2.23 -13.47
N LEU A 297 -0.35 -3.21 -12.57
CA LEU A 297 -0.71 -3.03 -11.16
C LEU A 297 0.21 -2.01 -10.47
N SER A 298 1.53 -2.13 -10.65
CA SER A 298 2.50 -1.22 -10.04
C SER A 298 2.27 0.24 -10.48
N ARG A 299 1.95 0.46 -11.77
CA ARG A 299 1.60 1.81 -12.25
C ARG A 299 0.36 2.37 -11.56
N ARG A 300 -0.69 1.57 -11.40
CA ARG A 300 -1.92 2.01 -10.72
C ARG A 300 -1.70 2.23 -9.23
N LEU A 301 -1.09 1.26 -8.54
CA LEU A 301 -0.85 1.31 -7.11
C LEU A 301 0.09 2.44 -6.70
N TYR A 302 1.15 2.65 -7.46
CA TYR A 302 2.24 3.53 -7.04
C TYR A 302 2.34 4.84 -7.83
N GLY A 303 1.69 4.94 -9.00
CA GLY A 303 1.69 6.15 -9.81
C GLY A 303 2.91 6.32 -10.70
N MET A 304 3.79 5.32 -10.79
CA MET A 304 4.96 5.34 -11.67
C MET A 304 4.99 4.10 -12.56
N ALA A 305 5.56 4.25 -13.76
CA ALA A 305 6.01 3.08 -14.50
C ALA A 305 7.16 2.46 -13.68
N PRO A 306 7.10 1.18 -13.34
CA PRO A 306 8.23 0.56 -12.69
C PRO A 306 9.41 0.58 -13.65
N VAL A 307 10.46 1.28 -13.26
CA VAL A 307 11.80 0.99 -13.76
C VAL A 307 12.12 -0.38 -13.18
N GLU A 308 12.10 -1.42 -13.99
CA GLU A 308 12.26 -2.82 -13.60
C GLU A 308 11.61 -3.17 -12.24
N VAL A 309 10.37 -3.66 -12.31
CA VAL A 309 9.77 -4.31 -11.12
C VAL A 309 10.66 -5.50 -10.80
N ALA A 310 11.36 -5.42 -9.67
CA ALA A 310 12.12 -6.55 -9.19
C ALA A 310 11.21 -7.77 -9.16
N GLN A 311 11.63 -8.86 -9.80
CA GLN A 311 10.85 -10.09 -9.84
C GLN A 311 11.23 -10.99 -8.67
N PRO A 312 10.28 -11.80 -8.15
CA PRO A 312 10.61 -12.87 -7.23
C PRO A 312 11.70 -13.78 -7.82
N ARG A 313 12.64 -14.19 -6.98
CA ARG A 313 13.73 -15.05 -7.45
C ARG A 313 13.97 -16.24 -6.53
N TRP A 314 14.17 -17.38 -7.13
CA TRP A 314 14.73 -18.53 -6.44
C TRP A 314 16.23 -18.30 -6.26
N VAL A 315 16.68 -18.34 -5.02
CA VAL A 315 18.08 -18.06 -4.70
C VAL A 315 18.92 -19.32 -4.86
N TRP A 316 18.32 -20.51 -4.63
CA TRP A 316 18.83 -21.84 -4.95
C TRP A 316 17.69 -22.85 -5.12
#